data_61eadc3f9d7f2f3e4cdc7d6b8a02fe98
#
_entry.id   61eadc3f9d7f2f3e4cdc7d6b8a02fe98
#
_cell.length_a   1.000
_cell.length_b   1.000
_cell.length_c   1.000
_cell.angle_alpha   90.00
_cell.angle_beta   90.00
_cell.angle_gamma   90.00
#
_symmetry.space_group_name_H-M   'P 1'
#
loop_
_entity.id
_entity.type
_entity.pdbx_description
1 polymer ?
#
loop_
_entity_poly.entity_id
_entity_poly.type
_entity_poly.pdbx_seq_one_letter_code
_entity_poly.pdbx_strand_id
1 'polypeptide(L)'
;MNARKRAIATLTALLCLIGLTFTALRFTKAPALHYDNAYWPEESTQDERWIWAKTSAGITYSLYLPEHLRGDAVELGKNAMVPESIPMIVCFHGSTGKHTAKDRLGRIFTTDMVQNRFGPQGIAVLVPQSRVEYFSDPHAYSRLIQNICIQHRVIDPSRIAGYGFSQGAAFVHEMTGYDPFIFRAGMTGSSYYSSSIRELFNSARVHYYCALSRNDAGIYEQGLRTAKILSVLAPHSRYREYEKRGHFFVEMHDTTGRGDETALDWL
;
A
#
# COMPACT_ATOMS: atom_id res chain seq x y z
N MET A 1 -33.06 -37.43 -1.20
CA MET A 1 -31.68 -37.04 -0.86
C MET A 1 -31.65 -36.68 0.62
N ASN A 2 -30.79 -37.31 1.43
CA ASN A 2 -30.68 -37.14 2.89
C ASN A 2 -30.19 -35.70 3.22
N ALA A 3 -30.65 -35.13 4.32
CA ALA A 3 -30.30 -33.75 4.77
C ALA A 3 -28.78 -33.49 4.74
N ARG A 4 -27.98 -34.48 5.14
CA ARG A 4 -26.50 -34.38 5.13
C ARG A 4 -25.96 -34.23 3.68
N LYS A 5 -26.52 -34.95 2.69
CA LYS A 5 -26.09 -34.82 1.30
C LYS A 5 -26.50 -33.46 0.71
N ARG A 6 -27.64 -32.89 1.13
CA ARG A 6 -28.07 -31.55 0.71
C ARG A 6 -27.12 -30.49 1.30
N ALA A 7 -26.79 -30.57 2.59
CA ALA A 7 -25.86 -29.63 3.25
C ALA A 7 -24.48 -29.66 2.60
N ILE A 8 -23.94 -30.86 2.28
CA ILE A 8 -22.64 -30.98 1.61
C ILE A 8 -22.71 -30.35 0.21
N ALA A 9 -23.74 -30.64 -0.59
CA ALA A 9 -23.91 -30.08 -1.93
C ALA A 9 -24.02 -28.54 -1.90
N THR A 10 -24.78 -28.01 -0.94
CA THR A 10 -24.89 -26.54 -0.76
C THR A 10 -23.55 -25.91 -0.37
N LEU A 11 -22.83 -26.52 0.56
CA LEU A 11 -21.51 -26.03 0.96
C LEU A 11 -20.51 -26.07 -0.20
N THR A 12 -20.48 -27.15 -0.97
CA THR A 12 -19.62 -27.29 -2.15
C THR A 12 -19.97 -26.24 -3.22
N ALA A 13 -21.25 -26.02 -3.49
CA ALA A 13 -21.71 -25.01 -4.45
C ALA A 13 -21.29 -23.59 -3.97
N LEU A 14 -21.42 -23.29 -2.69
CA LEU A 14 -21.00 -22.03 -2.10
C LEU A 14 -19.49 -21.82 -2.23
N LEU A 15 -18.69 -22.83 -1.92
CA LEU A 15 -17.23 -22.78 -2.05
C LEU A 15 -16.80 -22.61 -3.51
N CYS A 16 -17.45 -23.29 -4.46
CA CYS A 16 -17.22 -23.10 -5.89
C CYS A 16 -17.57 -21.67 -6.34
N LEU A 17 -18.70 -21.13 -5.89
CA LEU A 17 -19.11 -19.76 -6.21
C LEU A 17 -18.11 -18.74 -5.65
N ILE A 18 -17.67 -18.91 -4.41
CA ILE A 18 -16.62 -18.11 -3.79
C ILE A 18 -15.34 -18.17 -4.63
N GLY A 19 -14.88 -19.38 -4.99
CA GLY A 19 -13.68 -19.58 -5.80
C GLY A 19 -13.78 -18.89 -7.17
N LEU A 20 -14.92 -19.01 -7.85
CA LEU A 20 -15.18 -18.36 -9.15
C LEU A 20 -15.18 -16.83 -9.00
N THR A 21 -15.78 -16.30 -7.94
CA THR A 21 -15.81 -14.85 -7.67
C THR A 21 -14.40 -14.33 -7.45
N PHE A 22 -13.57 -15.00 -6.62
CA PHE A 22 -12.18 -14.65 -6.43
C PHE A 22 -11.38 -14.67 -7.73
N THR A 23 -11.57 -15.70 -8.54
CA THR A 23 -10.90 -15.83 -9.84
C THR A 23 -11.31 -14.69 -10.76
N ALA A 24 -12.60 -14.40 -10.88
CA ALA A 24 -13.11 -13.30 -11.69
C ALA A 24 -12.53 -11.95 -11.26
N LEU A 25 -12.50 -11.66 -9.96
CA LEU A 25 -11.93 -10.42 -9.43
C LEU A 25 -10.45 -10.24 -9.81
N ARG A 26 -9.66 -11.30 -9.83
CA ARG A 26 -8.24 -11.25 -10.23
C ARG A 26 -8.02 -10.82 -11.67
N PHE A 27 -8.93 -11.19 -12.57
CA PHE A 27 -8.85 -10.90 -14.01
C PHE A 27 -9.60 -9.62 -14.40
N THR A 28 -10.28 -8.97 -13.46
CA THR A 28 -10.93 -7.69 -13.73
C THR A 28 -9.86 -6.63 -14.01
N LYS A 29 -10.01 -5.92 -15.12
CA LYS A 29 -9.10 -4.83 -15.51
C LYS A 29 -9.26 -3.65 -14.58
N ALA A 30 -8.15 -3.01 -14.22
CA ALA A 30 -8.18 -1.79 -13.44
C ALA A 30 -8.97 -0.70 -14.19
N PRO A 31 -9.79 0.12 -13.51
CA PRO A 31 -10.44 1.26 -14.11
C PRO A 31 -9.40 2.29 -14.59
N ALA A 32 -9.80 3.16 -15.51
CA ALA A 32 -8.98 4.29 -15.90
C ALA A 32 -8.75 5.22 -14.70
N LEU A 33 -7.58 5.86 -14.68
CA LEU A 33 -7.29 6.88 -13.67
C LEU A 33 -8.29 8.04 -13.79
N HIS A 34 -8.73 8.52 -12.65
CA HIS A 34 -9.67 9.64 -12.58
C HIS A 34 -8.96 10.90 -12.10
N TYR A 35 -8.92 11.92 -12.96
CA TYR A 35 -8.42 13.24 -12.63
C TYR A 35 -9.44 14.00 -11.76
N ASP A 36 -8.95 14.64 -10.70
CA ASP A 36 -9.76 15.47 -9.82
C ASP A 36 -8.96 16.69 -9.36
N ASN A 37 -9.43 17.88 -9.73
CA ASN A 37 -8.80 19.16 -9.42
C ASN A 37 -8.58 19.38 -7.92
N ALA A 38 -9.47 18.85 -7.06
CA ALA A 38 -9.34 19.00 -5.61
C ALA A 38 -8.06 18.37 -5.04
N TYR A 39 -7.46 17.43 -5.77
CA TYR A 39 -6.23 16.75 -5.36
C TYR A 39 -5.00 17.21 -6.17
N TRP A 40 -5.14 18.29 -6.93
CA TRP A 40 -4.00 18.96 -7.55
C TRP A 40 -3.27 19.82 -6.51
N PRO A 41 -1.93 19.94 -6.54
CA PRO A 41 -1.20 20.79 -5.61
C PRO A 41 -1.52 22.28 -5.87
N GLU A 42 -1.98 22.97 -4.83
CA GLU A 42 -2.09 24.44 -4.80
C GLU A 42 -0.79 25.09 -4.41
N GLU A 43 -0.05 24.44 -3.48
CA GLU A 43 1.23 24.90 -2.98
C GLU A 43 2.23 23.76 -3.13
N SER A 44 3.39 24.03 -3.70
CA SER A 44 4.48 23.07 -3.75
C SER A 44 5.83 23.76 -3.56
N THR A 45 6.71 23.09 -2.85
CA THR A 45 8.12 23.46 -2.69
C THR A 45 8.97 22.22 -2.94
N GLN A 46 10.12 22.39 -3.53
CA GLN A 46 11.06 21.30 -3.81
C GLN A 46 12.39 21.59 -3.13
N ASP A 47 12.91 20.60 -2.42
CA ASP A 47 14.29 20.54 -2.00
C ASP A 47 15.08 19.55 -2.87
N GLU A 48 16.34 19.26 -2.54
CA GLU A 48 17.20 18.37 -3.31
C GLU A 48 16.62 16.96 -3.50
N ARG A 49 15.74 16.51 -2.62
CA ARG A 49 15.23 15.12 -2.61
C ARG A 49 13.72 14.99 -2.67
N TRP A 50 12.97 15.96 -2.14
CA TRP A 50 11.54 15.85 -1.92
C TRP A 50 10.75 17.02 -2.52
N ILE A 51 9.61 16.69 -3.08
CA ILE A 51 8.57 17.67 -3.42
C ILE A 51 7.59 17.69 -2.24
N TRP A 52 7.43 18.85 -1.61
CA TRP A 52 6.47 19.10 -0.55
C TRP A 52 5.27 19.82 -1.15
N ALA A 53 4.08 19.27 -0.98
CA ALA A 53 2.91 19.89 -1.57
C ALA A 53 1.68 19.76 -0.66
N LYS A 54 0.73 20.68 -0.92
CA LYS A 54 -0.59 20.68 -0.30
C LYS A 54 -1.63 20.81 -1.41
N THR A 55 -2.67 19.99 -1.33
CA THR A 55 -3.79 20.00 -2.28
C THR A 55 -4.91 20.91 -1.80
N SER A 56 -5.80 21.38 -2.71
CA SER A 56 -7.02 22.10 -2.35
C SER A 56 -7.96 21.31 -1.45
N ALA A 57 -7.93 19.99 -1.53
CA ALA A 57 -8.62 19.11 -0.57
C ALA A 57 -7.99 19.11 0.84
N GLY A 58 -6.92 19.88 1.06
CA GLY A 58 -6.26 20.04 2.36
C GLY A 58 -5.34 18.88 2.75
N ILE A 59 -4.96 18.00 1.82
CA ILE A 59 -3.99 16.94 2.09
C ILE A 59 -2.59 17.47 1.78
N THR A 60 -1.69 17.39 2.78
CA THR A 60 -0.27 17.62 2.57
C THR A 60 0.44 16.30 2.32
N TYR A 61 1.46 16.32 1.48
CA TYR A 61 2.27 15.14 1.19
C TYR A 61 3.71 15.51 0.84
N SER A 62 4.57 14.49 0.90
CA SER A 62 5.94 14.55 0.38
C SER A 62 6.07 13.50 -0.70
N LEU A 63 6.62 13.85 -1.84
CA LEU A 63 6.90 12.95 -2.94
C LEU A 63 8.40 12.96 -3.24
N TYR A 64 9.01 11.79 -3.20
CA TYR A 64 10.36 11.56 -3.70
C TYR A 64 10.29 10.95 -5.09
N LEU A 65 11.05 11.52 -6.01
CA LEU A 65 11.35 10.93 -7.31
C LEU A 65 12.87 10.74 -7.41
N PRO A 66 13.36 9.64 -8.03
CA PRO A 66 14.76 9.51 -8.38
C PRO A 66 15.28 10.75 -9.14
N GLU A 67 16.49 11.17 -8.87
CA GLU A 67 17.03 12.46 -9.34
C GLU A 67 16.92 12.63 -10.87
N HIS A 68 17.26 11.60 -11.62
CA HIS A 68 17.22 11.60 -13.08
C HIS A 68 15.79 11.70 -13.68
N LEU A 69 14.75 11.54 -12.85
CA LEU A 69 13.33 11.64 -13.26
C LEU A 69 12.66 12.92 -12.74
N ARG A 70 13.42 13.79 -12.05
CA ARG A 70 12.95 15.11 -11.62
C ARG A 70 13.15 16.10 -12.76
N GLY A 71 12.16 16.80 -13.14
CA GLY A 71 12.24 17.83 -14.17
C GLY A 71 11.63 17.44 -15.53
N ASP A 72 11.71 16.19 -15.93
CA ASP A 72 11.17 15.76 -17.22
C ASP A 72 9.65 15.63 -17.25
N ALA A 73 9.00 15.60 -16.09
CA ALA A 73 7.56 15.43 -15.98
C ALA A 73 6.75 16.65 -16.48
N VAL A 74 7.35 17.84 -16.53
CA VAL A 74 6.66 19.08 -16.92
C VAL A 74 6.85 19.40 -18.41
N GLU A 75 7.94 18.94 -19.03
CA GLU A 75 8.29 19.27 -20.42
C GLU A 75 8.06 18.13 -21.43
N LEU A 76 7.75 16.93 -20.98
CA LEU A 76 7.41 15.84 -21.91
C LEU A 76 6.14 16.20 -22.68
N GLY A 77 6.32 16.85 -23.81
CA GLY A 77 5.27 17.08 -24.79
C GLY A 77 4.51 15.79 -25.07
N LYS A 78 3.25 15.88 -25.46
CA LYS A 78 2.31 14.75 -25.67
C LYS A 78 2.86 13.55 -26.47
N ASN A 79 4.04 13.66 -27.08
CA ASN A 79 4.68 12.69 -27.97
C ASN A 79 6.07 12.19 -27.49
N ALA A 80 6.56 12.58 -26.29
CA ALA A 80 7.82 12.05 -25.80
C ALA A 80 7.65 10.59 -25.36
N MET A 81 8.57 9.72 -25.75
CA MET A 81 8.64 8.36 -25.19
C MET A 81 8.84 8.50 -23.69
N VAL A 82 7.84 8.05 -22.90
CA VAL A 82 7.97 7.96 -21.45
C VAL A 82 9.10 6.97 -21.18
N PRO A 83 10.15 7.35 -20.42
CA PRO A 83 11.15 6.39 -19.96
C PRO A 83 10.46 5.20 -19.28
N GLU A 84 11.13 4.07 -19.13
CA GLU A 84 10.56 2.93 -18.42
C GLU A 84 9.91 3.39 -17.12
N SER A 85 8.61 3.15 -17.00
CA SER A 85 7.83 3.62 -15.86
C SER A 85 8.30 2.94 -14.57
N ILE A 86 8.32 3.69 -13.47
CA ILE A 86 8.79 3.22 -12.16
C ILE A 86 7.64 2.84 -11.23
N PRO A 87 7.84 1.91 -10.30
CA PRO A 87 6.89 1.64 -9.22
C PRO A 87 6.83 2.81 -8.22
N MET A 88 5.79 2.83 -7.40
CA MET A 88 5.65 3.77 -6.29
C MET A 88 5.30 3.05 -4.99
N ILE A 89 5.89 3.50 -3.90
CA ILE A 89 5.48 3.14 -2.54
C ILE A 89 4.76 4.31 -1.89
N VAL A 90 3.60 4.04 -1.27
CA VAL A 90 2.82 5.02 -0.51
C VAL A 90 2.91 4.68 0.97
N CYS A 91 3.48 5.58 1.76
CA CYS A 91 3.80 5.35 3.18
C CYS A 91 2.81 6.05 4.10
N PHE A 92 2.01 5.30 4.83
CA PHE A 92 1.03 5.80 5.80
C PHE A 92 1.57 5.72 7.22
N HIS A 93 1.63 6.86 7.92
CA HIS A 93 2.11 6.95 9.30
C HIS A 93 1.12 6.37 10.32
N GLY A 94 1.59 6.03 11.52
CA GLY A 94 0.75 5.66 12.65
C GLY A 94 0.06 6.89 13.30
N SER A 95 -0.69 6.68 14.37
CA SER A 95 -1.49 7.72 15.05
C SER A 95 -0.69 8.94 15.54
N THR A 96 0.59 8.77 15.83
CA THR A 96 1.48 9.86 16.25
C THR A 96 2.17 10.60 15.10
N GLY A 97 1.97 10.14 13.89
CA GLY A 97 2.71 10.59 12.70
C GLY A 97 2.43 12.03 12.26
N LYS A 98 1.30 12.63 12.69
CA LYS A 98 0.96 14.03 12.41
C LYS A 98 2.04 15.03 12.84
N HIS A 99 2.83 14.69 13.84
CA HIS A 99 3.91 15.53 14.38
C HIS A 99 5.31 15.10 13.93
N THR A 100 5.43 14.06 13.10
CA THR A 100 6.72 13.62 12.58
C THR A 100 7.12 14.42 11.34
N ALA A 101 8.42 14.46 11.07
CA ALA A 101 8.90 15.03 9.80
C ALA A 101 8.21 14.33 8.64
N LYS A 102 7.70 15.13 7.71
CA LYS A 102 6.81 14.69 6.62
C LYS A 102 7.35 13.51 5.80
N ASP A 103 8.68 13.43 5.63
CA ASP A 103 9.39 12.41 4.86
C ASP A 103 9.85 11.20 5.69
N ARG A 104 9.80 11.27 7.03
CA ARG A 104 10.47 10.31 7.92
C ARG A 104 10.15 8.85 7.60
N LEU A 105 8.87 8.54 7.36
CA LEU A 105 8.43 7.19 7.11
C LEU A 105 8.93 6.65 5.75
N GLY A 106 9.11 7.52 4.78
CA GLY A 106 9.57 7.16 3.43
C GLY A 106 11.08 7.08 3.28
N ARG A 107 11.87 7.60 4.24
CA ARG A 107 13.35 7.73 4.11
C ARG A 107 14.06 6.42 3.82
N ILE A 108 13.60 5.31 4.39
CA ILE A 108 14.22 4.00 4.15
C ILE A 108 14.17 3.62 2.66
N PHE A 109 13.08 3.96 1.99
CA PHE A 109 12.88 3.63 0.58
C PHE A 109 13.69 4.54 -0.37
N THR A 110 14.25 5.64 0.13
CA THR A 110 15.09 6.56 -0.66
C THR A 110 16.58 6.29 -0.53
N THR A 111 16.98 5.25 0.21
CA THR A 111 18.38 4.83 0.31
C THR A 111 18.82 4.13 -0.97
N ASP A 112 20.07 4.31 -1.37
CA ASP A 112 20.64 3.66 -2.57
C ASP A 112 20.47 2.14 -2.52
N MET A 113 20.59 1.55 -1.33
CA MET A 113 20.40 0.12 -1.13
C MET A 113 19.00 -0.35 -1.53
N VAL A 114 17.96 0.41 -1.21
CA VAL A 114 16.58 0.09 -1.59
C VAL A 114 16.31 0.49 -3.04
N GLN A 115 16.72 1.68 -3.45
CA GLN A 115 16.52 2.17 -4.82
C GLN A 115 17.10 1.21 -5.86
N ASN A 116 18.32 0.72 -5.66
CA ASN A 116 18.99 -0.21 -6.57
C ASN A 116 18.30 -1.57 -6.72
N ARG A 117 17.45 -1.97 -5.75
CA ARG A 117 16.65 -3.21 -5.88
C ARG A 117 15.56 -3.10 -6.95
N PHE A 118 15.11 -1.89 -7.25
CA PHE A 118 14.10 -1.63 -8.29
C PHE A 118 14.72 -1.32 -9.67
N GLY A 119 15.99 -1.67 -9.84
CA GLY A 119 16.73 -1.44 -11.06
C GLY A 119 17.28 -0.01 -11.18
N PRO A 120 17.82 0.36 -12.35
CA PRO A 120 18.49 1.66 -12.56
C PRO A 120 17.54 2.86 -12.47
N GLN A 121 16.24 2.63 -12.64
CA GLN A 121 15.24 3.69 -12.58
C GLN A 121 14.78 4.00 -11.16
N GLY A 122 14.95 3.05 -10.20
CA GLY A 122 14.53 3.23 -8.81
C GLY A 122 13.02 3.15 -8.60
N ILE A 123 12.57 3.78 -7.51
CA ILE A 123 11.16 3.78 -7.08
C ILE A 123 10.75 5.18 -6.59
N ALA A 124 9.53 5.61 -6.91
CA ALA A 124 8.92 6.79 -6.30
C ALA A 124 8.43 6.48 -4.87
N VAL A 125 8.47 7.48 -3.98
CA VAL A 125 7.98 7.34 -2.61
C VAL A 125 7.02 8.49 -2.28
N LEU A 126 5.77 8.16 -1.99
CA LEU A 126 4.75 9.11 -1.58
C LEU A 126 4.48 8.98 -0.08
N VAL A 127 4.55 10.07 0.65
CA VAL A 127 4.27 10.12 2.10
C VAL A 127 3.16 11.13 2.35
N PRO A 128 1.88 10.73 2.24
CA PRO A 128 0.78 11.61 2.59
C PRO A 128 0.70 11.81 4.11
N GLN A 129 0.15 12.95 4.52
CA GLN A 129 -0.17 13.25 5.91
C GLN A 129 -1.66 13.11 6.15
N SER A 130 -2.04 12.60 7.31
CA SER A 130 -3.45 12.60 7.71
C SER A 130 -3.92 14.03 7.98
N ARG A 131 -5.15 14.35 7.59
CA ARG A 131 -5.79 15.65 7.88
C ARG A 131 -6.12 15.83 9.37
N VAL A 132 -6.32 14.71 10.05
CA VAL A 132 -6.62 14.62 11.49
C VAL A 132 -5.61 13.68 12.14
N GLU A 133 -5.84 13.28 13.37
CA GLU A 133 -4.93 12.38 14.10
C GLU A 133 -4.71 11.03 13.39
N TYR A 134 -5.75 10.54 12.71
CA TYR A 134 -5.75 9.26 12.01
C TYR A 134 -6.02 9.43 10.53
N PHE A 135 -5.52 8.50 9.71
CA PHE A 135 -6.02 8.37 8.36
C PHE A 135 -7.46 7.90 8.39
N SER A 136 -8.29 8.59 7.66
CA SER A 136 -9.68 8.28 7.38
C SER A 136 -9.98 8.73 5.95
N ASP A 137 -11.12 8.34 5.39
CA ASP A 137 -11.49 8.74 4.04
C ASP A 137 -10.60 8.12 2.95
N PRO A 138 -10.65 6.79 2.75
CA PRO A 138 -9.87 6.10 1.72
C PRO A 138 -10.16 6.62 0.31
N HIS A 139 -11.34 7.22 0.07
CA HIS A 139 -11.66 7.88 -1.20
C HIS A 139 -10.70 9.04 -1.49
N ALA A 140 -10.49 9.93 -0.51
CA ALA A 140 -9.63 11.10 -0.69
C ALA A 140 -8.17 10.70 -1.02
N TYR A 141 -7.64 9.70 -0.33
CA TYR A 141 -6.27 9.24 -0.56
C TYR A 141 -6.15 8.41 -1.85
N SER A 142 -7.17 7.66 -2.25
CA SER A 142 -7.21 7.02 -3.56
C SER A 142 -7.15 8.07 -4.68
N ARG A 143 -7.91 9.15 -4.57
CA ARG A 143 -7.86 10.27 -5.52
C ARG A 143 -6.52 10.98 -5.55
N LEU A 144 -5.91 11.22 -4.39
CA LEU A 144 -4.56 11.78 -4.32
C LEU A 144 -3.56 10.91 -5.10
N ILE A 145 -3.52 9.61 -4.83
CA ILE A 145 -2.60 8.67 -5.49
C ILE A 145 -2.80 8.67 -7.00
N GLN A 146 -4.06 8.61 -7.48
CA GLN A 146 -4.38 8.67 -8.90
C GLN A 146 -3.91 9.96 -9.55
N ASN A 147 -4.12 11.11 -8.90
CA ASN A 147 -3.65 12.41 -9.40
C ASN A 147 -2.12 12.50 -9.45
N ILE A 148 -1.41 11.95 -8.46
CA ILE A 148 0.06 11.87 -8.48
C ILE A 148 0.53 11.07 -9.70
N CYS A 149 -0.10 9.93 -10.02
CA CYS A 149 0.24 9.16 -11.22
C CYS A 149 -0.07 9.91 -12.52
N ILE A 150 -1.12 10.72 -12.55
CA ILE A 150 -1.45 11.55 -13.72
C ILE A 150 -0.43 12.69 -13.90
N GLN A 151 -0.02 13.33 -12.80
CA GLN A 151 0.97 14.41 -12.82
C GLN A 151 2.36 13.90 -13.19
N HIS A 152 2.74 12.76 -12.65
CA HIS A 152 4.05 12.15 -12.83
C HIS A 152 3.92 10.86 -13.64
N ARG A 153 3.77 11.00 -14.96
CA ARG A 153 3.53 9.89 -15.90
C ARG A 153 4.61 8.79 -15.89
N VAL A 154 5.77 9.10 -15.33
CA VAL A 154 6.82 8.11 -15.09
C VAL A 154 6.41 7.06 -14.04
N ILE A 155 5.43 7.35 -13.19
CA ILE A 155 4.92 6.40 -12.18
C ILE A 155 3.92 5.45 -12.84
N ASP A 156 4.17 4.15 -12.73
CA ASP A 156 3.26 3.10 -13.20
C ASP A 156 2.12 2.88 -12.21
N PRO A 157 0.87 3.23 -12.54
CA PRO A 157 -0.26 3.05 -11.64
C PRO A 157 -0.60 1.58 -11.35
N SER A 158 -0.08 0.64 -12.12
CA SER A 158 -0.25 -0.80 -11.90
C SER A 158 0.79 -1.38 -10.94
N ARG A 159 1.81 -0.62 -10.56
CA ARG A 159 2.92 -1.02 -9.69
C ARG A 159 3.03 -0.14 -8.45
N ILE A 160 1.91 0.04 -7.74
CA ILE A 160 1.87 0.82 -6.50
C ILE A 160 1.78 -0.13 -5.31
N ALA A 161 2.60 0.12 -4.29
CA ALA A 161 2.56 -0.60 -3.01
C ALA A 161 2.14 0.35 -1.88
N GLY A 162 1.30 -0.15 -0.97
CA GLY A 162 1.00 0.52 0.30
C GLY A 162 1.92 0.02 1.41
N TYR A 163 2.44 0.92 2.22
CA TYR A 163 3.25 0.62 3.40
C TYR A 163 2.71 1.34 4.63
N GLY A 164 2.67 0.67 5.77
CA GLY A 164 2.26 1.32 7.00
C GLY A 164 2.51 0.50 8.26
N PHE A 165 2.53 1.21 9.38
CA PHE A 165 2.59 0.66 10.73
C PHE A 165 1.39 1.10 11.55
N SER A 166 0.90 0.24 12.47
CA SER A 166 -0.19 0.58 13.39
C SER A 166 -1.42 1.07 12.64
N GLN A 167 -1.87 2.28 12.91
CA GLN A 167 -2.99 2.91 12.21
C GLN A 167 -2.74 3.07 10.70
N GLY A 168 -1.51 3.37 10.29
CA GLY A 168 -1.16 3.40 8.86
C GLY A 168 -1.26 2.03 8.19
N ALA A 169 -0.91 0.95 8.90
CA ALA A 169 -1.11 -0.41 8.43
C ALA A 169 -2.60 -0.77 8.31
N ALA A 170 -3.41 -0.37 9.29
CA ALA A 170 -4.86 -0.51 9.22
C ALA A 170 -5.43 0.23 7.99
N PHE A 171 -4.92 1.43 7.73
CA PHE A 171 -5.37 2.22 6.60
C PHE A 171 -4.98 1.62 5.24
N VAL A 172 -3.83 0.94 5.12
CA VAL A 172 -3.50 0.16 3.91
C VAL A 172 -4.57 -0.89 3.62
N HIS A 173 -5.05 -1.61 4.64
CA HIS A 173 -6.14 -2.58 4.48
C HIS A 173 -7.47 -1.90 4.13
N GLU A 174 -7.79 -0.78 4.76
CA GLU A 174 -9.00 0.01 4.47
C GLU A 174 -8.99 0.52 3.03
N MET A 175 -7.87 1.05 2.56
CA MET A 175 -7.68 1.51 1.18
C MET A 175 -7.94 0.38 0.17
N THR A 176 -7.38 -0.80 0.39
CA THR A 176 -7.60 -1.94 -0.50
C THR A 176 -9.00 -2.50 -0.42
N GLY A 177 -9.64 -2.44 0.75
CA GLY A 177 -11.05 -2.78 0.94
C GLY A 177 -11.99 -1.84 0.18
N TYR A 178 -11.61 -0.55 0.11
CA TYR A 178 -12.34 0.49 -0.62
C TYR A 178 -12.11 0.38 -2.14
N ASP A 179 -10.83 0.37 -2.56
CA ASP A 179 -10.43 0.32 -3.97
C ASP A 179 -9.44 -0.85 -4.19
N PRO A 180 -9.92 -1.98 -4.73
CA PRO A 180 -9.09 -3.17 -4.92
C PRO A 180 -8.02 -3.03 -6.01
N PHE A 181 -7.95 -1.87 -6.70
CA PHE A 181 -6.99 -1.59 -7.75
C PHE A 181 -5.92 -0.59 -7.34
N ILE A 182 -6.07 0.02 -6.15
CA ILE A 182 -5.16 1.08 -5.71
C ILE A 182 -3.75 0.57 -5.42
N PHE A 183 -3.63 -0.64 -4.86
CA PHE A 183 -2.34 -1.26 -4.56
C PHE A 183 -2.18 -2.62 -5.22
N ARG A 184 -0.98 -2.88 -5.72
CA ARG A 184 -0.56 -4.21 -6.17
C ARG A 184 -0.01 -5.03 -5.00
N ALA A 185 0.64 -4.37 -4.06
CA ALA A 185 1.24 -4.96 -2.87
C ALA A 185 0.94 -4.12 -1.61
N GLY A 186 0.90 -4.75 -0.45
CA GLY A 186 0.74 -4.10 0.84
C GLY A 186 1.73 -4.64 1.87
N MET A 187 2.52 -3.75 2.48
CA MET A 187 3.39 -4.07 3.60
C MET A 187 2.81 -3.48 4.87
N THR A 188 2.36 -4.31 5.80
CA THR A 188 1.65 -3.88 7.00
C THR A 188 2.31 -4.43 8.26
N GLY A 189 2.69 -3.54 9.20
CA GLY A 189 3.24 -3.89 10.49
C GLY A 189 2.32 -3.48 11.64
N SER A 190 2.11 -4.37 12.62
CA SER A 190 1.27 -4.13 13.80
C SER A 190 -0.12 -3.57 13.45
N SER A 191 -0.76 -4.13 12.42
CA SER A 191 -2.11 -3.73 12.03
C SER A 191 -3.14 -4.31 13.00
N TYR A 192 -4.01 -3.45 13.51
CA TYR A 192 -5.18 -3.86 14.32
C TYR A 192 -6.45 -4.04 13.47
N TYR A 193 -6.37 -3.88 12.16
CA TYR A 193 -7.53 -3.91 11.29
C TYR A 193 -8.12 -5.30 11.16
N SER A 194 -9.42 -5.41 11.44
CA SER A 194 -10.19 -6.63 11.25
C SER A 194 -11.11 -6.47 10.04
N SER A 195 -10.67 -6.95 8.90
CA SER A 195 -11.41 -6.83 7.65
C SER A 195 -12.76 -7.54 7.70
N SER A 196 -13.78 -6.90 7.17
CA SER A 196 -15.05 -7.55 6.83
C SER A 196 -14.86 -8.57 5.69
N ILE A 197 -15.82 -9.46 5.50
CA ILE A 197 -15.79 -10.43 4.40
C ILE A 197 -15.68 -9.73 3.04
N ARG A 198 -16.40 -8.63 2.83
CA ARG A 198 -16.34 -7.85 1.58
C ARG A 198 -14.94 -7.28 1.34
N GLU A 199 -14.33 -6.69 2.35
CA GLU A 199 -12.98 -6.12 2.26
C GLU A 199 -11.93 -7.19 1.99
N LEU A 200 -12.08 -8.38 2.60
CA LEU A 200 -11.22 -9.53 2.30
C LEU A 200 -11.31 -9.95 0.83
N PHE A 201 -12.49 -9.93 0.22
CA PHE A 201 -12.66 -10.19 -1.21
C PHE A 201 -11.90 -9.18 -2.07
N ASN A 202 -12.04 -7.89 -1.78
CA ASN A 202 -11.32 -6.84 -2.49
C ASN A 202 -9.80 -6.99 -2.30
N SER A 203 -9.37 -7.23 -1.08
CA SER A 203 -7.95 -7.40 -0.71
C SER A 203 -7.30 -8.64 -1.31
N ALA A 204 -8.06 -9.65 -1.75
CA ALA A 204 -7.51 -10.86 -2.37
C ALA A 204 -6.74 -10.62 -3.68
N ARG A 205 -6.86 -9.43 -4.29
CA ARG A 205 -6.09 -9.01 -5.46
C ARG A 205 -4.70 -8.50 -5.11
N VAL A 206 -4.50 -8.09 -3.87
CA VAL A 206 -3.29 -7.45 -3.37
C VAL A 206 -2.40 -8.50 -2.72
N HIS A 207 -1.12 -8.48 -3.02
CA HIS A 207 -0.14 -9.31 -2.33
C HIS A 207 0.26 -8.62 -1.01
N TYR A 208 0.22 -9.36 0.11
CA TYR A 208 0.52 -8.77 1.41
C TYR A 208 1.74 -9.37 2.07
N TYR A 209 2.53 -8.50 2.68
CA TYR A 209 3.46 -8.85 3.73
C TYR A 209 2.91 -8.31 5.06
N CYS A 210 2.30 -9.19 5.86
CA CYS A 210 1.71 -8.82 7.15
C CYS A 210 2.65 -9.23 8.28
N ALA A 211 3.12 -8.28 9.06
CA ALA A 211 4.01 -8.51 10.21
C ALA A 211 3.32 -8.14 11.52
N LEU A 212 3.30 -9.05 12.48
CA LEU A 212 2.72 -8.85 13.81
C LEU A 212 3.69 -9.34 14.88
N SER A 213 3.61 -8.78 16.09
CA SER A 213 4.35 -9.24 17.25
C SER A 213 3.42 -9.75 18.33
N ARG A 214 3.67 -10.94 18.86
CA ARG A 214 2.79 -11.59 19.88
C ARG A 214 2.64 -10.80 21.16
N ASN A 215 3.65 -10.04 21.53
CA ASN A 215 3.60 -9.20 22.74
C ASN A 215 3.13 -7.76 22.47
N ASP A 216 2.55 -7.49 21.29
CA ASP A 216 1.87 -6.23 20.99
C ASP A 216 0.43 -6.29 21.50
N ALA A 217 0.26 -6.08 22.81
CA ALA A 217 -0.99 -6.28 23.50
C ALA A 217 -2.12 -5.42 22.92
N GLY A 218 -3.27 -6.03 22.64
CA GLY A 218 -4.45 -5.38 22.08
C GLY A 218 -4.42 -5.19 20.56
N ILE A 219 -3.26 -5.23 19.92
CA ILE A 219 -3.11 -5.11 18.46
C ILE A 219 -3.03 -6.49 17.81
N TYR A 220 -2.23 -7.39 18.39
CA TYR A 220 -1.94 -8.70 17.81
C TYR A 220 -3.19 -9.50 17.45
N GLU A 221 -4.10 -9.71 18.40
CA GLU A 221 -5.30 -10.51 18.17
C GLU A 221 -6.23 -9.90 17.11
N GLN A 222 -6.30 -8.57 17.06
CA GLN A 222 -7.16 -7.87 16.10
C GLN A 222 -6.65 -8.06 14.67
N GLY A 223 -5.34 -7.94 14.45
CA GLY A 223 -4.73 -8.06 13.12
C GLY A 223 -4.53 -9.51 12.66
N LEU A 224 -4.40 -10.46 13.61
CA LEU A 224 -4.04 -11.84 13.34
C LEU A 224 -4.98 -12.54 12.37
N ARG A 225 -6.29 -12.36 12.54
CA ARG A 225 -7.30 -12.98 11.67
C ARG A 225 -7.14 -12.52 10.23
N THR A 226 -7.07 -11.23 10.01
CA THR A 226 -6.90 -10.64 8.67
C THR A 226 -5.60 -11.10 8.04
N ALA A 227 -4.48 -11.04 8.75
CA ALA A 227 -3.17 -11.46 8.26
C ALA A 227 -3.15 -12.94 7.83
N LYS A 228 -3.70 -13.83 8.65
CA LYS A 228 -3.78 -15.26 8.34
C LYS A 228 -4.66 -15.54 7.12
N ILE A 229 -5.82 -14.90 7.02
CA ILE A 229 -6.73 -15.11 5.88
C ILE A 229 -6.07 -14.61 4.60
N LEU A 230 -5.47 -13.43 4.61
CA LEU A 230 -4.81 -12.87 3.42
C LEU A 230 -3.60 -13.68 2.98
N SER A 231 -2.85 -14.28 3.90
CA SER A 231 -1.74 -15.18 3.54
C SER A 231 -2.18 -16.44 2.79
N VAL A 232 -3.45 -16.83 2.93
CA VAL A 232 -4.03 -17.98 2.20
C VAL A 232 -4.74 -17.54 0.92
N LEU A 233 -5.47 -16.42 0.96
CA LEU A 233 -6.33 -16.00 -0.15
C LEU A 233 -5.58 -15.25 -1.24
N ALA A 234 -4.61 -14.41 -0.87
CA ALA A 234 -3.86 -13.59 -1.81
C ALA A 234 -2.56 -14.31 -2.21
N PRO A 235 -2.33 -14.56 -3.52
CA PRO A 235 -1.10 -15.22 -3.98
C PRO A 235 0.15 -14.43 -3.55
N HIS A 236 1.21 -15.15 -3.24
CA HIS A 236 2.48 -14.58 -2.80
C HIS A 236 2.42 -13.76 -1.50
N SER A 237 1.28 -13.70 -0.82
CA SER A 237 1.20 -13.05 0.49
C SER A 237 1.97 -13.83 1.54
N ARG A 238 2.53 -13.08 2.49
CA ARG A 238 3.28 -13.59 3.63
C ARG A 238 2.65 -13.08 4.92
N TYR A 239 2.61 -13.95 5.91
CA TYR A 239 2.33 -13.59 7.29
C TYR A 239 3.57 -13.89 8.13
N ARG A 240 4.09 -12.85 8.77
CA ARG A 240 5.26 -12.95 9.63
C ARG A 240 4.89 -12.65 11.07
N GLU A 241 5.30 -13.54 11.98
CA GLU A 241 5.05 -13.40 13.40
C GLU A 241 6.36 -13.28 14.17
N TYR A 242 6.45 -12.27 15.02
CA TYR A 242 7.57 -12.03 15.91
C TYR A 242 7.15 -12.27 17.36
N GLU A 243 8.00 -12.93 18.14
CA GLU A 243 7.67 -13.35 19.51
C GLU A 243 7.62 -12.16 20.50
N LYS A 244 8.64 -11.28 20.47
CA LYS A 244 8.85 -10.26 21.50
C LYS A 244 9.43 -8.96 20.92
N ARG A 245 8.75 -8.37 19.94
CA ARG A 245 9.21 -7.10 19.32
C ARG A 245 8.42 -5.88 19.74
N GLY A 246 7.29 -6.07 20.43
CA GLY A 246 6.40 -4.97 20.82
C GLY A 246 5.65 -4.37 19.64
N HIS A 247 5.24 -3.13 19.79
CA HIS A 247 4.41 -2.45 18.80
C HIS A 247 5.20 -1.99 17.56
N PHE A 248 6.40 -1.47 17.76
CA PHE A 248 7.25 -1.00 16.64
C PHE A 248 8.51 -1.87 16.54
N PHE A 249 8.72 -2.45 15.38
CA PHE A 249 9.88 -3.29 15.12
C PHE A 249 10.45 -3.02 13.72
N VAL A 250 11.77 -2.92 13.66
CA VAL A 250 12.51 -2.60 12.43
C VAL A 250 12.76 -3.82 11.53
N GLU A 251 12.60 -5.01 12.07
CA GLU A 251 12.87 -6.26 11.37
C GLU A 251 11.97 -6.45 10.15
N MET A 252 10.83 -5.77 10.09
CA MET A 252 9.98 -5.79 8.91
C MET A 252 10.69 -5.24 7.66
N HIS A 253 11.62 -4.32 7.85
CA HIS A 253 12.41 -3.71 6.79
C HIS A 253 13.91 -3.76 7.07
N ASP A 254 14.36 -4.79 7.76
CA ASP A 254 15.80 -5.05 7.91
C ASP A 254 16.40 -5.37 6.54
N THR A 255 17.30 -4.50 6.12
CA THR A 255 17.97 -4.61 4.83
C THR A 255 19.35 -5.27 4.94
N THR A 256 19.75 -5.67 6.14
CA THR A 256 21.11 -6.20 6.38
C THR A 256 21.30 -7.67 5.96
N GLY A 257 20.25 -8.34 5.52
CA GLY A 257 20.27 -9.73 5.09
C GLY A 257 20.51 -10.73 6.23
N ARG A 258 20.32 -10.29 7.47
CA ARG A 258 20.42 -11.17 8.66
C ARG A 258 19.04 -11.73 8.99
N GLY A 259 18.78 -12.93 8.56
CA GLY A 259 17.57 -13.65 8.94
C GLY A 259 16.68 -14.03 7.76
N ASP A 260 15.45 -14.29 8.08
CA ASP A 260 14.43 -14.64 7.10
C ASP A 260 14.04 -13.44 6.19
N GLU A 261 13.39 -13.74 5.07
CA GLU A 261 12.87 -12.77 4.11
C GLU A 261 12.20 -11.58 4.81
N THR A 262 12.69 -10.37 4.56
CA THR A 262 12.09 -9.12 5.04
C THR A 262 10.97 -8.64 4.13
N ALA A 263 10.21 -7.64 4.55
CA ALA A 263 9.23 -7.01 3.70
C ALA A 263 9.84 -6.37 2.44
N LEU A 264 11.09 -5.90 2.55
CA LEU A 264 11.82 -5.33 1.41
C LEU A 264 12.38 -6.39 0.46
N ASP A 265 12.70 -7.59 0.95
CA ASP A 265 13.11 -8.70 0.10
C ASP A 265 11.92 -9.30 -0.64
N TRP A 266 10.74 -9.24 -0.01
CA TRP A 266 9.50 -9.72 -0.58
C TRP A 266 8.92 -8.75 -1.64
N LEU A 267 9.10 -7.44 -1.48
CA LEU A 267 8.58 -6.40 -2.37
C LEU A 267 9.20 -6.46 -3.77
#